data_aa7f80aadaa149163e0b3390ee65af5f
#
_entry.id   aa7f80aadaa149163e0b3390ee65af5f
#
_cell.length_a   1.000
_cell.length_b   1.000
_cell.length_c   1.000
_cell.angle_alpha   90.00
_cell.angle_beta   90.00
_cell.angle_gamma   90.00
#
_symmetry.space_group_name_H-M   'P 1'
#
loop_
_entity.id
_entity.type
_entity.pdbx_description
1 polymer ?
#
loop_
_entity_poly.entity_id
_entity_poly.type
_entity_poly.pdbx_seq_one_letter_code
_entity_poly.pdbx_strand_id
1 'polypeptide(L)'
;MNHQTWIQAAQWLSEQEIAIQPLLTLSAAPDEALQAALLQAPAGVLAASAAAVVGCGISDARSVFLSAAAPEEELRAAHGHCRYLAETPEEIRKLDALTGPFLQEGYLEDIAIRVWPNGGGAFTAENIPEFARLIRRMENLAVRALFVPFDQTGDLSRQAKDAFSLVKKIRSDMPCMLHAFCFEGLLEPLARGDTELLQTLRMLASLNDTSLYAAFFIS
;
A
#
# COMPACT_ATOMS: atom_id res chain seq x y z
N MET A 1 -11.44 5.65 -10.39
CA MET A 1 -11.16 7.09 -10.62
C MET A 1 -10.39 7.22 -11.94
N ASN A 2 -10.72 8.18 -12.83
CA ASN A 2 -9.91 8.42 -14.03
C ASN A 2 -8.65 9.25 -13.67
N HIS A 3 -7.65 9.27 -14.58
CA HIS A 3 -6.36 9.93 -14.34
C HIS A 3 -6.49 11.43 -14.04
N GLN A 4 -7.35 12.13 -14.77
CA GLN A 4 -7.55 13.58 -14.58
C GLN A 4 -8.16 13.89 -13.21
N THR A 5 -9.16 13.11 -12.79
CA THR A 5 -9.76 13.23 -11.47
C THR A 5 -8.75 12.91 -10.36
N TRP A 6 -7.88 11.92 -10.59
CA TRP A 6 -6.82 11.61 -9.63
C TRP A 6 -5.83 12.75 -9.49
N ILE A 7 -5.38 13.35 -10.61
CA ILE A 7 -4.45 14.50 -10.59
C ILE A 7 -5.05 15.66 -9.77
N GLN A 8 -6.32 15.97 -10.00
CA GLN A 8 -7.02 17.03 -9.25
C GLN A 8 -7.11 16.70 -7.76
N ALA A 9 -7.45 15.46 -7.41
CA ALA A 9 -7.55 15.01 -6.03
C ALA A 9 -6.17 15.02 -5.33
N ALA A 10 -5.12 14.61 -6.03
CA ALA A 10 -3.75 14.63 -5.53
C ALA A 10 -3.24 16.06 -5.28
N GLN A 11 -3.49 16.97 -6.21
CA GLN A 11 -3.18 18.40 -6.05
C GLN A 11 -3.91 18.99 -4.85
N TRP A 12 -5.22 18.77 -4.77
CA TRP A 12 -6.03 19.22 -3.64
C TRP A 12 -5.51 18.67 -2.31
N LEU A 13 -5.15 17.38 -2.26
CA LEU A 13 -4.62 16.75 -1.05
C LEU A 13 -3.30 17.39 -0.61
N SER A 14 -2.42 17.72 -1.55
CA SER A 14 -1.15 18.39 -1.24
C SER A 14 -1.33 19.78 -0.64
N GLU A 15 -2.42 20.49 -0.99
CA GLU A 15 -2.77 21.80 -0.45
C GLU A 15 -3.31 21.73 0.99
N GLN A 16 -3.68 20.53 1.46
CA GLN A 16 -4.23 20.35 2.82
C GLN A 16 -3.17 20.34 3.92
N GLU A 17 -1.87 20.40 3.58
CA GLU A 17 -0.73 20.39 4.53
C GLU A 17 -0.78 19.20 5.52
N ILE A 18 -1.19 18.02 5.04
CA ILE A 18 -1.21 16.79 5.84
C ILE A 18 -0.19 15.79 5.28
N ALA A 19 0.44 15.01 6.17
CA ALA A 19 1.43 14.00 5.81
C ALA A 19 0.77 12.72 5.26
N ILE A 20 -0.11 12.87 4.25
CA ILE A 20 -0.79 11.78 3.56
C ILE A 20 -0.54 11.93 2.06
N GLN A 21 -0.21 10.82 1.41
CA GLN A 21 0.13 10.78 0.00
C GLN A 21 -0.96 10.07 -0.81
N PRO A 22 -1.31 10.59 -2.00
CA PRO A 22 -2.22 9.89 -2.87
C PRO A 22 -1.56 8.64 -3.46
N LEU A 23 -2.33 7.55 -3.59
CA LEU A 23 -1.91 6.34 -4.28
C LEU A 23 -2.74 6.17 -5.55
N LEU A 24 -2.05 5.96 -6.68
CA LEU A 24 -2.67 5.72 -7.98
C LEU A 24 -2.59 4.24 -8.36
N THR A 25 -3.71 3.68 -8.83
CA THR A 25 -3.70 2.36 -9.47
C THR A 25 -3.45 2.50 -10.96
N LEU A 26 -2.41 1.82 -11.48
CA LEU A 26 -2.02 1.81 -12.89
C LEU A 26 -2.21 0.42 -13.50
N SER A 27 -3.03 0.32 -14.53
CA SER A 27 -3.19 -0.91 -15.33
C SER A 27 -2.12 -1.07 -16.42
N ALA A 28 -1.50 0.04 -16.85
CA ALA A 28 -0.44 0.10 -17.85
C ALA A 28 0.53 1.24 -17.54
N ALA A 29 1.63 1.34 -18.29
CA ALA A 29 2.54 2.48 -18.19
C ALA A 29 1.78 3.80 -18.40
N PRO A 30 2.02 4.83 -17.56
CA PRO A 30 1.37 6.12 -17.67
C PRO A 30 1.82 6.87 -18.93
N ASP A 31 0.97 7.74 -19.44
CA ASP A 31 1.38 8.73 -20.43
C ASP A 31 2.29 9.81 -19.80
N GLU A 32 2.90 10.66 -20.65
CA GLU A 32 3.83 11.70 -20.21
C GLU A 32 3.19 12.68 -19.22
N ALA A 33 1.91 13.03 -19.39
CA ALA A 33 1.23 13.99 -18.53
C ALA A 33 1.00 13.41 -17.13
N LEU A 34 0.57 12.14 -17.05
CA LEU A 34 0.38 11.45 -15.79
C LEU A 34 1.71 11.16 -15.09
N GLN A 35 2.75 10.77 -15.85
CA GLN A 35 4.09 10.58 -15.29
C GLN A 35 4.63 11.90 -14.70
N ALA A 36 4.50 13.01 -15.41
CA ALA A 36 4.90 14.32 -14.89
C ALA A 36 4.16 14.67 -13.60
N ALA A 37 2.85 14.39 -13.51
CA ALA A 37 2.06 14.62 -12.29
C ALA A 37 2.52 13.74 -11.12
N LEU A 38 2.85 12.47 -11.36
CA LEU A 38 3.39 11.55 -10.34
C LEU A 38 4.74 12.00 -9.79
N LEU A 39 5.56 12.66 -10.60
CA LEU A 39 6.89 13.15 -10.21
C LEU A 39 6.86 14.52 -9.53
N GLN A 40 5.78 15.28 -9.64
CA GLN A 40 5.65 16.62 -9.04
C GLN A 40 5.26 16.61 -7.56
N ALA A 41 4.62 15.57 -7.08
CA ALA A 41 4.18 15.44 -5.68
C ALA A 41 4.53 14.06 -5.13
N PRO A 42 4.77 13.93 -3.81
CA PRO A 42 4.88 12.63 -3.19
C PRO A 42 3.62 11.79 -3.47
N ALA A 43 3.79 10.69 -4.16
CA ALA A 43 2.69 9.79 -4.51
C ALA A 43 3.14 8.33 -4.45
N GLY A 44 2.19 7.40 -4.24
CA GLY A 44 2.41 5.99 -4.39
C GLY A 44 1.74 5.44 -5.66
N VAL A 45 2.19 4.30 -6.12
CA VAL A 45 1.61 3.60 -7.28
C VAL A 45 1.34 2.14 -6.90
N LEU A 46 0.13 1.66 -7.22
CA LEU A 46 -0.20 0.25 -7.28
C LEU A 46 -0.31 -0.16 -8.75
N ALA A 47 0.68 -0.89 -9.25
CA ALA A 47 0.81 -1.30 -10.64
C ALA A 47 0.23 -2.69 -10.87
N ALA A 48 -0.32 -2.94 -12.05
CA ALA A 48 -0.77 -4.26 -12.50
C ALA A 48 0.26 -5.00 -13.36
N SER A 49 1.35 -4.32 -13.79
CA SER A 49 2.39 -4.91 -14.64
C SER A 49 3.77 -4.30 -14.36
N ALA A 50 4.83 -5.01 -14.74
CA ALA A 50 6.20 -4.50 -14.66
C ALA A 50 6.40 -3.24 -15.53
N ALA A 51 5.75 -3.16 -16.69
CA ALA A 51 5.79 -1.97 -17.53
C ALA A 51 5.21 -0.74 -16.81
N ALA A 52 4.13 -0.90 -16.03
CA ALA A 52 3.57 0.18 -15.20
C ALA A 52 4.51 0.55 -14.04
N VAL A 53 5.18 -0.43 -13.42
CA VAL A 53 6.20 -0.19 -12.38
C VAL A 53 7.34 0.68 -12.89
N VAL A 54 7.96 0.27 -13.99
CA VAL A 54 9.10 0.99 -14.58
C VAL A 54 8.65 2.32 -15.18
N GLY A 55 7.50 2.32 -15.87
CA GLY A 55 6.98 3.50 -16.56
C GLY A 55 6.48 4.62 -15.64
N CYS A 56 6.15 4.34 -14.37
CA CYS A 56 5.72 5.41 -13.46
C CYS A 56 6.82 6.42 -13.12
N GLY A 57 8.09 6.04 -13.26
CA GLY A 57 9.25 6.92 -13.06
C GLY A 57 9.57 7.22 -11.59
N ILE A 58 8.83 6.64 -10.63
CA ILE A 58 9.09 6.80 -9.20
C ILE A 58 10.33 5.99 -8.84
N SER A 59 11.39 6.66 -8.37
CA SER A 59 12.64 6.02 -8.01
C SER A 59 12.64 5.35 -6.64
N ASP A 60 11.75 5.76 -5.73
CA ASP A 60 11.60 5.11 -4.42
C ASP A 60 10.71 3.88 -4.53
N ALA A 61 11.35 2.71 -4.68
CA ALA A 61 10.64 1.42 -4.73
C ALA A 61 9.70 1.17 -3.55
N ARG A 62 9.87 1.89 -2.41
CA ARG A 62 9.00 1.78 -1.24
C ARG A 62 7.61 2.38 -1.45
N SER A 63 7.45 3.22 -2.46
CA SER A 63 6.18 3.85 -2.85
C SER A 63 5.54 3.21 -4.08
N VAL A 64 6.17 2.16 -4.65
CA VAL A 64 5.66 1.43 -5.81
C VAL A 64 5.32 0.00 -5.41
N PHE A 65 4.13 -0.46 -5.78
CA PHE A 65 3.62 -1.77 -5.44
C PHE A 65 3.17 -2.50 -6.70
N LEU A 66 3.44 -3.81 -6.77
CA LEU A 66 2.95 -4.70 -7.83
C LEU A 66 2.18 -5.85 -7.21
N SER A 67 0.98 -6.15 -7.74
CA SER A 67 0.20 -7.30 -7.26
C SER A 67 0.99 -8.61 -7.42
N ALA A 68 1.06 -9.40 -6.36
CA ALA A 68 1.68 -10.73 -6.37
C ALA A 68 0.89 -11.76 -7.21
N ALA A 69 -0.36 -11.44 -7.56
CA ALA A 69 -1.15 -12.22 -8.53
C ALA A 69 -0.62 -12.11 -9.97
N ALA A 70 0.24 -11.14 -10.26
CA ALA A 70 0.84 -10.99 -11.58
C ALA A 70 1.61 -12.25 -12.02
N PRO A 71 1.75 -12.51 -13.34
CA PRO A 71 2.57 -13.58 -13.86
C PRO A 71 4.01 -13.53 -13.33
N GLU A 72 4.65 -14.68 -13.20
CA GLU A 72 6.01 -14.78 -12.64
C GLU A 72 7.04 -13.95 -13.42
N GLU A 73 6.90 -13.91 -14.75
CA GLU A 73 7.74 -13.08 -15.62
C GLU A 73 7.64 -11.59 -15.33
N GLU A 74 6.44 -11.09 -15.02
CA GLU A 74 6.19 -9.70 -14.61
C GLU A 74 6.82 -9.41 -13.23
N LEU A 75 6.66 -10.35 -12.28
CA LEU A 75 7.27 -10.21 -10.97
C LEU A 75 8.80 -10.16 -11.07
N ARG A 76 9.41 -11.03 -11.90
CA ARG A 76 10.86 -11.03 -12.15
C ARG A 76 11.33 -9.73 -12.82
N ALA A 77 10.58 -9.24 -13.80
CA ALA A 77 10.92 -8.01 -14.51
C ALA A 77 10.83 -6.76 -13.64
N ALA A 78 9.97 -6.77 -12.61
CA ALA A 78 9.79 -5.65 -11.67
C ALA A 78 10.71 -5.73 -10.43
N HIS A 79 11.50 -6.81 -10.28
CA HIS A 79 12.33 -7.03 -9.11
C HIS A 79 13.31 -5.85 -8.87
N GLY A 80 13.37 -5.38 -7.63
CA GLY A 80 14.20 -4.24 -7.23
C GLY A 80 13.60 -2.86 -7.54
N HIS A 81 12.46 -2.78 -8.25
CA HIS A 81 11.79 -1.53 -8.60
C HIS A 81 10.49 -1.28 -7.84
N CYS A 82 9.98 -2.27 -7.12
CA CYS A 82 8.74 -2.17 -6.36
C CYS A 82 8.73 -3.13 -5.16
N ARG A 83 7.69 -3.03 -4.34
CA ARG A 83 7.28 -4.05 -3.37
C ARG A 83 6.15 -4.89 -3.97
N TYR A 84 6.10 -6.16 -3.63
CA TYR A 84 5.00 -7.01 -4.04
C TYR A 84 3.85 -6.93 -3.04
N LEU A 85 2.62 -6.73 -3.53
CA LEU A 85 1.41 -6.76 -2.71
C LEU A 85 0.79 -8.15 -2.76
N ALA A 86 0.85 -8.89 -1.66
CA ALA A 86 0.23 -10.20 -1.52
C ALA A 86 -1.13 -10.10 -0.81
N GLU A 87 -2.10 -10.88 -1.29
CA GLU A 87 -3.46 -10.97 -0.77
C GLU A 87 -3.79 -12.35 -0.21
N THR A 88 -2.97 -13.36 -0.52
CA THR A 88 -3.18 -14.75 -0.12
C THR A 88 -1.92 -15.42 0.43
N PRO A 89 -2.06 -16.47 1.28
CA PRO A 89 -0.92 -17.27 1.73
C PRO A 89 -0.13 -17.92 0.58
N GLU A 90 -0.81 -18.29 -0.51
CA GLU A 90 -0.22 -18.90 -1.70
C GLU A 90 0.72 -17.90 -2.40
N GLU A 91 0.29 -16.65 -2.55
CA GLU A 91 1.09 -15.59 -3.12
C GLU A 91 2.35 -15.30 -2.29
N ILE A 92 2.24 -15.34 -0.97
CA ILE A 92 3.40 -15.20 -0.08
C ILE A 92 4.40 -16.32 -0.32
N ARG A 93 3.95 -17.59 -0.37
CA ARG A 93 4.85 -18.73 -0.65
C ARG A 93 5.48 -18.65 -2.03
N LYS A 94 4.70 -18.21 -3.04
CA LYS A 94 5.20 -17.97 -4.40
C LYS A 94 6.31 -16.92 -4.40
N LEU A 95 6.12 -15.80 -3.72
CA LEU A 95 7.10 -14.73 -3.61
C LEU A 95 8.36 -15.19 -2.87
N ASP A 96 8.23 -15.93 -1.77
CA ASP A 96 9.37 -16.45 -1.00
C ASP A 96 10.25 -17.36 -1.87
N ALA A 97 9.64 -18.24 -2.64
CA ALA A 97 10.37 -19.11 -3.58
C ALA A 97 10.98 -18.35 -4.77
N LEU A 98 10.29 -17.30 -5.25
CA LEU A 98 10.70 -16.52 -6.41
C LEU A 98 11.89 -15.61 -6.09
N THR A 99 11.88 -14.95 -4.93
CA THR A 99 12.84 -13.91 -4.59
C THR A 99 14.16 -14.46 -4.05
N GLY A 100 14.14 -15.60 -3.37
CA GLY A 100 15.34 -16.22 -2.79
C GLY A 100 16.57 -16.23 -3.70
N PRO A 101 16.48 -16.67 -4.98
CA PRO A 101 17.62 -16.69 -5.90
C PRO A 101 18.24 -15.34 -6.24
N PHE A 102 17.52 -14.22 -6.01
CA PHE A 102 17.97 -12.86 -6.33
C PHE A 102 18.52 -12.11 -5.13
N LEU A 103 18.29 -12.62 -3.92
CA LEU A 103 18.70 -11.94 -2.70
C LEU A 103 20.17 -12.25 -2.38
N GLN A 104 20.85 -11.23 -1.89
CA GLN A 104 22.15 -11.42 -1.25
C GLN A 104 21.95 -12.01 0.14
N GLU A 105 22.94 -12.72 0.64
CA GLU A 105 22.90 -13.33 1.97
C GLU A 105 22.56 -12.28 3.05
N GLY A 106 21.55 -12.56 3.85
CA GLY A 106 21.09 -11.69 4.94
C GLY A 106 20.12 -10.58 4.53
N TYR A 107 19.75 -10.48 3.25
CA TYR A 107 18.72 -9.54 2.79
C TYR A 107 17.36 -10.24 2.67
N LEU A 108 16.29 -9.48 2.91
CA LEU A 108 14.91 -9.92 2.74
C LEU A 108 14.21 -9.01 1.73
N GLU A 109 13.36 -9.60 0.92
CA GLU A 109 12.49 -8.84 0.01
C GLU A 109 11.35 -8.18 0.79
N ASP A 110 11.21 -6.88 0.60
CA ASP A 110 10.14 -6.10 1.23
C ASP A 110 8.81 -6.35 0.53
N ILE A 111 7.82 -6.86 1.24
CA ILE A 111 6.47 -7.06 0.70
C ILE A 111 5.42 -6.21 1.41
N ALA A 112 4.33 -5.97 0.70
CA ALA A 112 3.07 -5.48 1.23
C ALA A 112 2.05 -6.60 1.38
N ILE A 113 1.12 -6.46 2.30
CA ILE A 113 -0.04 -7.35 2.42
C ILE A 113 -1.32 -6.54 2.46
N ARG A 114 -2.40 -7.11 1.87
CA ARG A 114 -3.75 -6.54 2.02
C ARG A 114 -4.47 -7.24 3.15
N VAL A 115 -4.91 -6.47 4.14
CA VAL A 115 -5.65 -6.95 5.32
C VAL A 115 -7.07 -6.43 5.28
N TRP A 116 -8.03 -7.32 5.37
CA TRP A 116 -9.46 -7.03 5.33
C TRP A 116 -10.03 -6.96 6.75
N PRO A 117 -10.35 -5.76 7.28
CA PRO A 117 -10.80 -5.62 8.68
C PRO A 117 -12.06 -6.40 8.99
N ASN A 118 -12.99 -6.48 8.03
CA ASN A 118 -14.33 -7.03 8.20
C ASN A 118 -14.55 -8.35 7.45
N GLY A 119 -13.48 -9.05 7.08
CA GLY A 119 -13.57 -10.23 6.24
C GLY A 119 -13.59 -9.89 4.74
N GLY A 120 -13.77 -10.90 3.88
CA GLY A 120 -13.78 -10.74 2.42
C GLY A 120 -12.46 -11.05 1.72
N GLY A 121 -11.38 -11.25 2.47
CA GLY A 121 -10.07 -11.66 1.96
C GLY A 121 -9.41 -12.74 2.81
N ALA A 122 -8.22 -13.19 2.40
CA ALA A 122 -7.50 -14.25 3.11
C ALA A 122 -6.85 -13.75 4.42
N PHE A 123 -6.47 -12.47 4.48
CA PHE A 123 -5.91 -11.88 5.69
C PHE A 123 -6.93 -10.96 6.34
N THR A 124 -7.41 -11.35 7.52
CA THR A 124 -8.42 -10.61 8.28
C THR A 124 -7.89 -10.24 9.66
N ALA A 125 -8.56 -9.34 10.35
CA ALA A 125 -8.22 -8.96 11.71
C ALA A 125 -8.21 -10.15 12.69
N GLU A 126 -9.01 -11.19 12.40
CA GLU A 126 -9.16 -12.38 13.25
C GLU A 126 -8.01 -13.38 13.07
N ASN A 127 -7.47 -13.51 11.83
CA ASN A 127 -6.42 -14.51 11.53
C ASN A 127 -4.99 -13.96 11.55
N ILE A 128 -4.78 -12.74 12.05
CA ILE A 128 -3.42 -12.14 12.21
C ILE A 128 -2.43 -13.10 12.89
N PRO A 129 -2.77 -13.86 13.97
CA PRO A 129 -1.82 -14.76 14.59
C PRO A 129 -1.37 -15.92 13.68
N GLU A 130 -2.27 -16.41 12.81
CA GLU A 130 -1.94 -17.47 11.84
C GLU A 130 -1.04 -16.92 10.73
N PHE A 131 -1.37 -15.73 10.26
CA PHE A 131 -0.59 -15.01 9.29
C PHE A 131 0.81 -14.68 9.81
N ALA A 132 0.95 -14.18 11.05
CA ALA A 132 2.24 -13.93 11.67
C ALA A 132 3.10 -15.22 11.77
N ARG A 133 2.46 -16.38 12.00
CA ARG A 133 3.16 -17.68 11.95
C ARG A 133 3.63 -18.05 10.55
N LEU A 134 2.84 -17.75 9.52
CA LEU A 134 3.23 -17.95 8.13
C LEU A 134 4.48 -17.12 7.80
N ILE A 135 4.43 -15.79 8.04
CA ILE A 135 5.55 -14.88 7.74
C ILE A 135 6.84 -15.28 8.45
N ARG A 136 6.77 -15.71 9.71
CA ARG A 136 7.97 -16.19 10.45
C ARG A 136 8.63 -17.42 9.85
N ARG A 137 7.95 -18.14 8.95
CA ARG A 137 8.51 -19.33 8.26
C ARG A 137 9.09 -18.99 6.89
N MET A 138 8.85 -17.76 6.41
CA MET A 138 9.42 -17.30 5.15
C MET A 138 10.87 -16.91 5.38
N GLU A 139 11.74 -17.35 4.51
CA GLU A 139 13.20 -17.16 4.63
C GLU A 139 13.67 -15.90 3.92
N ASN A 140 12.89 -15.45 2.91
CA ASN A 140 13.30 -14.41 1.97
C ASN A 140 12.44 -13.15 2.04
N LEU A 141 11.40 -13.10 2.89
CA LEU A 141 10.41 -12.03 2.89
C LEU A 141 10.34 -11.26 4.21
N ALA A 142 10.12 -9.95 4.11
CA ALA A 142 9.76 -9.10 5.24
C ALA A 142 8.51 -8.26 4.93
N VAL A 143 7.51 -8.29 5.81
CA VAL A 143 6.33 -7.42 5.66
C VAL A 143 6.72 -6.00 6.08
N ARG A 144 6.61 -5.06 5.14
CA ARG A 144 6.95 -3.65 5.33
C ARG A 144 5.83 -2.68 4.99
N ALA A 145 4.76 -3.16 4.38
CA ALA A 145 3.62 -2.33 4.06
C ALA A 145 2.29 -3.07 4.28
N LEU A 146 1.25 -2.31 4.58
CA LEU A 146 -0.11 -2.81 4.75
C LEU A 146 -1.06 -2.04 3.85
N PHE A 147 -2.00 -2.76 3.25
CA PHE A 147 -3.14 -2.21 2.52
C PHE A 147 -4.42 -2.58 3.27
N VAL A 148 -5.30 -1.63 3.46
CA VAL A 148 -6.56 -1.81 4.17
C VAL A 148 -7.69 -1.23 3.30
N PRO A 149 -8.51 -2.09 2.67
CA PRO A 149 -9.65 -1.65 1.87
C PRO A 149 -10.81 -1.21 2.76
N PHE A 150 -11.60 -0.24 2.27
CA PHE A 150 -12.73 0.35 2.96
C PHE A 150 -14.05 0.01 2.27
N ASP A 151 -15.09 -0.20 3.06
CA ASP A 151 -16.45 -0.31 2.58
C ASP A 151 -17.02 1.09 2.34
N GLN A 152 -17.26 1.39 1.06
CA GLN A 152 -17.78 2.70 0.62
C GLN A 152 -19.21 2.98 1.08
N THR A 153 -19.93 1.97 1.56
CA THR A 153 -21.32 2.11 2.03
C THR A 153 -21.41 2.44 3.52
N GLY A 154 -20.29 2.36 4.25
CA GLY A 154 -20.23 2.56 5.69
C GLY A 154 -19.71 3.95 6.11
N ASP A 155 -19.62 4.16 7.41
CA ASP A 155 -18.98 5.33 8.02
C ASP A 155 -17.45 5.26 7.81
N LEU A 156 -16.96 6.02 6.83
CA LEU A 156 -15.54 6.01 6.44
C LEU A 156 -14.64 6.57 7.54
N SER A 157 -15.09 7.57 8.30
CA SER A 157 -14.33 8.16 9.40
C SER A 157 -14.11 7.15 10.53
N ARG A 158 -15.14 6.37 10.86
CA ARG A 158 -15.03 5.28 11.83
C ARG A 158 -14.12 4.17 11.33
N GLN A 159 -14.32 3.72 10.10
CA GLN A 159 -13.49 2.70 9.47
C GLN A 159 -12.01 3.11 9.46
N ALA A 160 -11.69 4.40 9.19
CA ALA A 160 -10.32 4.91 9.19
C ALA A 160 -9.68 4.81 10.59
N LYS A 161 -10.40 5.13 11.66
CA LYS A 161 -9.94 4.97 13.04
C LYS A 161 -9.70 3.51 13.41
N ASP A 162 -10.64 2.64 13.04
CA ASP A 162 -10.54 1.19 13.30
C ASP A 162 -9.38 0.56 12.52
N ALA A 163 -9.21 0.94 11.25
CA ALA A 163 -8.11 0.49 10.40
C ALA A 163 -6.73 0.97 10.93
N PHE A 164 -6.62 2.21 11.40
CA PHE A 164 -5.40 2.71 12.01
C PHE A 164 -5.05 1.93 13.29
N SER A 165 -6.04 1.63 14.12
CA SER A 165 -5.88 0.79 15.30
C SER A 165 -5.42 -0.62 14.95
N LEU A 166 -5.98 -1.20 13.88
CA LEU A 166 -5.58 -2.50 13.33
C LEU A 166 -4.12 -2.48 12.84
N VAL A 167 -3.70 -1.45 12.10
CA VAL A 167 -2.30 -1.27 11.65
C VAL A 167 -1.35 -1.23 12.84
N LYS A 168 -1.69 -0.50 13.90
CA LYS A 168 -0.90 -0.45 15.15
C LYS A 168 -0.82 -1.82 15.82
N LYS A 169 -1.94 -2.55 15.90
CA LYS A 169 -1.99 -3.89 16.46
C LYS A 169 -1.12 -4.86 15.67
N ILE A 170 -1.23 -4.88 14.34
CA ILE A 170 -0.41 -5.74 13.48
C ILE A 170 1.07 -5.46 13.71
N ARG A 171 1.46 -4.18 13.77
CA ARG A 171 2.86 -3.80 14.07
C ARG A 171 3.34 -4.32 15.44
N SER A 172 2.45 -4.32 16.46
CA SER A 172 2.78 -4.85 17.80
C SER A 172 2.88 -6.37 17.80
N ASP A 173 1.98 -7.05 17.13
CA ASP A 173 1.84 -8.52 17.19
C ASP A 173 2.80 -9.24 16.23
N MET A 174 3.25 -8.55 15.21
CA MET A 174 4.23 -9.05 14.23
C MET A 174 5.56 -8.31 14.37
N PRO A 175 6.70 -9.01 14.29
CA PRO A 175 8.01 -8.38 14.27
C PRO A 175 8.26 -7.72 12.91
N CYS A 176 7.45 -6.72 12.57
CA CYS A 176 7.58 -5.97 11.32
C CYS A 176 7.83 -4.48 11.60
N MET A 177 8.79 -3.91 10.87
CA MET A 177 8.94 -2.46 10.77
C MET A 177 8.16 -2.01 9.55
N LEU A 178 6.99 -1.41 9.77
CA LEU A 178 6.23 -0.85 8.67
C LEU A 178 6.91 0.40 8.11
N HIS A 179 7.06 0.43 6.80
CA HIS A 179 7.54 1.59 6.05
C HIS A 179 6.38 2.34 5.39
N ALA A 180 5.26 1.67 5.15
CA ALA A 180 4.09 2.26 4.53
C ALA A 180 2.79 1.56 4.97
N PHE A 181 1.68 2.28 4.90
CA PHE A 181 0.34 1.70 4.88
C PHE A 181 -0.57 2.53 3.96
N CYS A 182 -1.57 1.88 3.38
CA CYS A 182 -2.51 2.47 2.46
C CYS A 182 -3.94 2.18 2.91
N PHE A 183 -4.77 3.21 3.00
CA PHE A 183 -6.21 3.11 3.15
C PHE A 183 -6.86 3.24 1.79
N GLU A 184 -7.37 2.13 1.26
CA GLU A 184 -7.90 2.06 -0.10
C GLU A 184 -9.35 2.53 -0.15
N GLY A 185 -9.65 3.38 -1.15
CA GLY A 185 -11.01 3.88 -1.42
C GLY A 185 -11.36 5.20 -0.72
N LEU A 186 -10.42 5.93 -0.13
CA LEU A 186 -10.70 7.18 0.59
C LEU A 186 -10.46 8.45 -0.21
N LEU A 187 -9.68 8.39 -1.29
CA LEU A 187 -9.33 9.59 -2.06
C LEU A 187 -10.54 10.21 -2.76
N GLU A 188 -11.43 9.40 -3.32
CA GLU A 188 -12.62 9.89 -4.03
C GLU A 188 -13.65 10.56 -3.10
N PRO A 189 -14.03 9.99 -1.92
CA PRO A 189 -14.86 10.70 -0.95
C PRO A 189 -14.27 12.04 -0.50
N LEU A 190 -12.97 12.11 -0.27
CA LEU A 190 -12.29 13.35 0.08
C LEU A 190 -12.37 14.38 -1.03
N ALA A 191 -12.13 13.99 -2.28
CA ALA A 191 -12.23 14.86 -3.44
C ALA A 191 -13.66 15.39 -3.65
N ARG A 192 -14.67 14.69 -3.13
CA ARG A 192 -16.07 15.14 -3.10
C ARG A 192 -16.40 16.06 -1.92
N GLY A 193 -15.45 16.35 -1.04
CA GLY A 193 -15.61 17.30 0.06
C GLY A 193 -16.06 16.69 1.39
N ASP A 194 -15.76 15.42 1.66
CA ASP A 194 -16.01 14.79 2.96
C ASP A 194 -15.09 15.42 4.03
N THR A 195 -15.63 16.42 4.73
CA THR A 195 -14.89 17.20 5.74
C THR A 195 -14.66 16.42 7.03
N GLU A 196 -15.56 15.50 7.40
CA GLU A 196 -15.39 14.67 8.59
C GLU A 196 -14.26 13.65 8.38
N LEU A 197 -14.24 13.01 7.22
CA LEU A 197 -13.14 12.13 6.82
C LEU A 197 -11.81 12.89 6.80
N LEU A 198 -11.77 14.09 6.21
CA LEU A 198 -10.55 14.92 6.18
C LEU A 198 -10.03 15.22 7.59
N GLN A 199 -10.90 15.63 8.52
CA GLN A 199 -10.51 15.89 9.90
C GLN A 199 -9.99 14.63 10.59
N THR A 200 -10.64 13.49 10.36
CA THR A 200 -10.19 12.19 10.86
C THR A 200 -8.82 11.85 10.34
N LEU A 201 -8.57 11.99 9.04
CA LEU A 201 -7.27 11.68 8.45
C LEU A 201 -6.16 12.63 8.91
N ARG A 202 -6.44 13.92 9.14
CA ARG A 202 -5.49 14.85 9.78
C ARG A 202 -5.07 14.38 11.16
N MET A 203 -6.03 13.95 11.98
CA MET A 203 -5.74 13.36 13.30
C MET A 203 -4.88 12.09 13.18
N LEU A 204 -5.23 11.17 12.28
CA LEU A 204 -4.49 9.92 12.08
C LEU A 204 -3.08 10.16 11.53
N ALA A 205 -2.90 11.14 10.65
CA ALA A 205 -1.58 11.52 10.15
C ALA A 205 -0.68 12.05 11.27
N SER A 206 -1.20 12.91 12.15
CA SER A 206 -0.48 13.38 13.34
C SER A 206 -0.12 12.23 14.29
N LEU A 207 -1.00 11.25 14.47
CA LEU A 207 -0.71 10.06 15.27
C LEU A 207 0.32 9.14 14.59
N ASN A 208 0.34 9.09 13.25
CA ASN A 208 1.33 8.32 12.51
C ASN A 208 2.74 8.80 12.78
N ASP A 209 2.99 10.11 12.81
CA ASP A 209 4.32 10.70 13.07
C ASP A 209 4.91 10.26 14.40
N THR A 210 4.07 9.94 15.38
CA THR A 210 4.52 9.52 16.71
C THR A 210 4.44 8.02 16.96
N SER A 211 3.58 7.31 16.22
CA SER A 211 3.24 5.91 16.51
C SER A 211 3.82 4.90 15.52
N LEU A 212 3.90 5.24 14.24
CA LEU A 212 4.27 4.29 13.18
C LEU A 212 5.52 4.69 12.42
N TYR A 213 5.74 5.98 12.14
CA TYR A 213 6.80 6.49 11.24
C TYR A 213 6.77 5.84 9.85
N ALA A 214 5.58 5.59 9.33
CA ALA A 214 5.36 4.96 8.04
C ALA A 214 4.76 5.95 7.04
N ALA A 215 5.10 5.83 5.76
CA ALA A 215 4.42 6.57 4.71
C ALA A 215 2.92 6.21 4.72
N PHE A 216 2.06 7.24 4.71
CA PHE A 216 0.62 7.04 4.75
C PHE A 216 0.02 7.37 3.40
N PHE A 217 -0.56 6.37 2.74
CA PHE A 217 -1.20 6.50 1.44
C PHE A 217 -2.71 6.36 1.53
N ILE A 218 -3.43 7.04 0.62
CA ILE A 218 -4.85 6.84 0.37
C ILE A 218 -5.11 6.68 -1.13
N SER A 219 -5.99 5.75 -1.53
CA SER A 219 -6.45 5.59 -2.90
C SER A 219 -7.94 5.84 -3.05
#